data_1ee0bfc0d9247f03f39359bf23c73bc9
#
_entry.id   1ee0bfc0d9247f03f39359bf23c73bc9
#
_cell.length_a   1.000
_cell.length_b   1.000
_cell.length_c   1.000
_cell.angle_alpha   90.00
_cell.angle_beta   90.00
_cell.angle_gamma   90.00
#
_symmetry.space_group_name_H-M   'P 1'
#
loop_
_entity.id
_entity.type
_entity.pdbx_description
1 polymer ?
#
loop_
_entity_poly.entity_id
_entity_poly.type
_entity_poly.pdbx_seq_one_letter_code
_entity_poly.pdbx_strand_id
1 'polypeptide(L)'
;MKTLMLTAVTALFALGCAQKKANTHTSYQKTEQMTENQQMDNEVMDEEEPQSKTYIYFAGGCFWGTEHFFKQIRGVLATEVGYANGNRDKAPTYEQVCEGNTNFAETVKVTYNPQLIDLQKLIDLYFKIIDPTSLNKQGNDRGTQYRTGIYYTDATEKPLIEKAIHQLASQYTKPIVVEVLPLRNFYKAEEYHQAYLDKNPNGYCHISPAMFELARKANPVPTKYKRPAESELRKLLTPEQYAVTQESATERPFANEYWNEYREGIYVDITTGEPLFVSTDKFESGCGWPSFSKPISKKLITEKTDTSHQMVRTEVRSTLGDAHLGHVFNDGPKELGGLRYCINSASLRFIPKENMEKEGYGEYLKLLKKE
;
A
#
# COMPACT_ATOMS: atom_id res chain seq x y z
N MET A 1 66.81 -30.59 8.68
CA MET A 1 66.97 -30.96 10.11
C MET A 1 65.58 -31.14 10.70
N LYS A 2 65.32 -32.41 11.07
CA LYS A 2 64.56 -32.88 12.23
C LYS A 2 63.10 -32.40 12.34
N THR A 3 62.04 -33.12 12.45
CA THR A 3 61.69 -34.52 12.78
C THR A 3 60.25 -34.41 13.23
N LEU A 4 59.28 -35.00 12.57
CA LEU A 4 58.46 -36.22 12.90
C LEU A 4 57.89 -36.32 14.32
N MET A 5 56.58 -36.48 14.43
CA MET A 5 55.80 -37.53 15.10
C MET A 5 54.32 -37.14 15.14
N LEU A 6 53.36 -37.72 14.49
CA LEU A 6 52.73 -39.05 14.50
C LEU A 6 52.34 -39.61 15.86
N THR A 7 51.03 -39.59 16.21
CA THR A 7 50.38 -40.72 16.90
C THR A 7 48.88 -40.72 16.61
N ALA A 8 48.43 -41.86 16.11
CA ALA A 8 47.06 -42.32 15.99
C ALA A 8 46.78 -43.33 17.13
N VAL A 9 45.55 -43.41 17.62
CA VAL A 9 44.97 -44.56 18.32
C VAL A 9 43.44 -44.50 18.14
N THR A 10 42.88 -45.32 17.27
CA THR A 10 42.07 -46.56 17.32
C THR A 10 40.98 -46.60 18.45
N ALA A 11 39.77 -46.61 18.05
CA ALA A 11 38.72 -47.65 17.85
C ALA A 11 38.29 -48.45 19.08
N LEU A 12 36.98 -48.64 19.30
CA LEU A 12 36.27 -49.93 19.45
C LEU A 12 34.75 -49.71 19.68
N PHE A 13 33.96 -50.22 18.81
CA PHE A 13 32.86 -51.20 18.83
C PHE A 13 32.08 -51.41 20.13
N ALA A 14 30.74 -51.36 20.06
CA ALA A 14 29.88 -52.47 20.47
C ALA A 14 28.48 -52.37 19.85
N LEU A 15 28.11 -53.44 19.16
CA LEU A 15 26.77 -53.82 18.71
C LEU A 15 25.92 -54.30 19.90
N GLY A 16 24.60 -54.12 19.77
CA GLY A 16 23.64 -54.83 20.64
C GLY A 16 22.27 -54.91 19.97
N CYS A 17 21.95 -56.09 19.45
CA CYS A 17 20.73 -56.50 18.73
C CYS A 17 19.49 -56.67 19.60
N ALA A 18 18.33 -56.36 19.00
CA ALA A 18 17.09 -57.12 18.89
C ALA A 18 16.33 -57.64 20.15
N GLN A 19 15.01 -57.40 20.23
CA GLN A 19 14.01 -58.43 19.88
C GLN A 19 12.57 -57.92 20.07
N LYS A 20 11.70 -58.39 19.16
CA LYS A 20 10.23 -58.33 19.15
C LYS A 20 9.59 -59.00 20.34
N LYS A 21 8.39 -58.54 20.75
CA LYS A 21 7.23 -59.44 20.98
C LYS A 21 5.91 -58.66 20.93
N ALA A 22 4.97 -59.18 20.17
CA ALA A 22 3.56 -58.87 20.12
C ALA A 22 2.80 -59.66 21.18
N ASN A 23 1.65 -59.15 21.61
CA ASN A 23 0.37 -59.87 21.90
C ASN A 23 -0.61 -58.87 22.50
N THR A 24 -1.71 -58.56 21.84
CA THR A 24 -3.09 -59.13 21.78
C THR A 24 -3.94 -59.08 23.05
N HIS A 25 -5.16 -58.50 22.84
CA HIS A 25 -6.45 -58.62 23.52
C HIS A 25 -6.59 -57.92 24.89
N THR A 26 -7.64 -57.18 25.22
CA THR A 26 -9.09 -57.44 25.12
C THR A 26 -9.86 -56.19 25.59
N SER A 27 -11.00 -55.99 24.99
CA SER A 27 -12.10 -55.06 25.31
C SER A 27 -12.47 -54.94 26.79
N TYR A 28 -12.87 -53.75 27.22
CA TYR A 28 -14.07 -53.53 28.04
C TYR A 28 -14.62 -52.11 27.82
N GLN A 29 -15.90 -52.09 27.47
CA GLN A 29 -16.73 -50.89 27.46
C GLN A 29 -16.98 -50.44 28.92
N LYS A 30 -16.95 -49.15 29.16
CA LYS A 30 -17.78 -48.51 30.16
C LYS A 30 -18.20 -47.12 29.72
N THR A 31 -19.47 -47.00 29.46
CA THR A 31 -20.26 -45.81 29.27
C THR A 31 -20.26 -45.00 30.57
N GLU A 32 -19.91 -43.76 30.52
CA GLU A 32 -20.48 -42.75 31.42
C GLU A 32 -20.49 -41.39 30.70
N GLN A 33 -21.70 -40.86 30.60
CA GLN A 33 -22.04 -39.49 30.16
C GLN A 33 -21.41 -38.47 31.12
N MET A 34 -20.85 -37.39 30.59
CA MET A 34 -20.91 -36.09 31.24
C MET A 34 -20.67 -34.97 30.21
N THR A 35 -21.77 -34.29 29.96
CA THR A 35 -21.96 -32.82 29.78
C THR A 35 -21.02 -32.03 28.89
N GLU A 36 -21.67 -31.58 27.82
CA GLU A 36 -21.39 -30.37 27.04
C GLU A 36 -20.82 -29.23 27.89
N ASN A 37 -19.71 -28.67 27.42
CA ASN A 37 -19.44 -27.25 27.25
C ASN A 37 -18.00 -27.13 26.75
N GLN A 38 -17.80 -27.29 25.44
CA GLN A 38 -16.68 -26.69 24.76
C GLN A 38 -17.25 -25.61 23.84
N GLN A 39 -17.16 -24.37 24.30
CA GLN A 39 -17.21 -23.19 23.46
C GLN A 39 -16.22 -23.40 22.31
N MET A 40 -16.75 -23.58 21.13
CA MET A 40 -15.98 -23.43 19.89
C MET A 40 -15.74 -21.93 19.74
N ASP A 41 -14.54 -21.50 20.09
CA ASP A 41 -13.97 -20.28 19.57
C ASP A 41 -13.90 -20.45 18.05
N ASN A 42 -14.93 -19.96 17.36
CA ASN A 42 -14.86 -19.66 15.96
C ASN A 42 -13.94 -18.42 15.80
N GLU A 43 -12.65 -18.65 15.79
CA GLU A 43 -11.77 -17.79 15.01
C GLU A 43 -12.27 -17.85 13.56
N VAL A 44 -13.04 -16.86 13.17
CA VAL A 44 -13.22 -16.52 11.78
C VAL A 44 -11.84 -16.08 11.29
N MET A 45 -11.03 -17.05 10.90
CA MET A 45 -9.95 -16.85 9.98
C MET A 45 -10.65 -16.29 8.74
N ASP A 46 -10.48 -14.98 8.49
CA ASP A 46 -10.67 -14.43 7.16
C ASP A 46 -9.74 -15.28 6.26
N GLU A 47 -10.28 -16.33 5.67
CA GLU A 47 -9.68 -16.98 4.52
C GLU A 47 -9.69 -15.90 3.43
N GLU A 48 -8.58 -15.13 3.34
CA GLU A 48 -8.29 -14.37 2.13
C GLU A 48 -8.37 -15.37 0.98
N GLU A 49 -9.43 -15.28 0.18
CA GLU A 49 -9.50 -16.02 -1.09
C GLU A 49 -8.14 -15.85 -1.78
N PRO A 50 -7.55 -16.93 -2.34
CA PRO A 50 -6.23 -16.85 -2.94
C PRO A 50 -6.24 -15.75 -3.99
N GLN A 51 -5.62 -14.62 -3.66
CA GLN A 51 -5.59 -13.46 -4.54
C GLN A 51 -5.03 -13.92 -5.88
N SER A 52 -5.82 -13.86 -6.93
CA SER A 52 -5.43 -14.18 -8.30
C SER A 52 -4.27 -13.25 -8.68
N LYS A 53 -3.03 -13.77 -8.57
CA LYS A 53 -1.82 -13.04 -8.92
C LYS A 53 -1.53 -13.26 -10.38
N THR A 54 -1.39 -12.18 -11.12
CA THR A 54 -0.98 -12.22 -12.52
C THR A 54 0.26 -11.33 -12.73
N TYR A 55 0.97 -11.50 -13.83
CA TYR A 55 2.21 -10.77 -14.07
C TYR A 55 2.39 -10.45 -15.54
N ILE A 56 3.06 -9.35 -15.81
CA ILE A 56 3.45 -8.86 -17.13
C ILE A 56 4.89 -8.33 -17.07
N TYR A 57 5.56 -8.22 -18.21
CA TYR A 57 6.95 -7.81 -18.28
C TYR A 57 7.09 -6.54 -19.11
N PHE A 58 7.73 -5.51 -18.53
CA PHE A 58 7.96 -4.21 -19.16
C PHE A 58 9.46 -3.94 -19.31
N ALA A 59 9.91 -3.78 -20.55
CA ALA A 59 11.23 -3.25 -20.87
C ALA A 59 11.06 -1.74 -21.15
N GLY A 60 11.65 -0.88 -20.33
CA GLY A 60 11.42 0.56 -20.35
C GLY A 60 12.69 1.41 -20.17
N GLY A 61 13.79 1.03 -20.78
CA GLY A 61 15.10 1.61 -20.51
C GLY A 61 15.75 0.99 -19.29
N CYS A 62 16.51 1.77 -18.50
CA CYS A 62 17.10 1.30 -17.26
C CYS A 62 16.01 0.77 -16.30
N PHE A 63 16.15 -0.48 -15.91
CA PHE A 63 15.15 -1.16 -15.09
C PHE A 63 15.03 -0.63 -13.65
N TRP A 64 16.03 0.09 -13.11
CA TRP A 64 15.95 0.69 -11.78
C TRP A 64 14.81 1.71 -11.64
N GLY A 65 14.73 2.63 -12.60
CA GLY A 65 13.66 3.62 -12.63
C GLY A 65 12.30 3.00 -12.94
N THR A 66 12.26 2.07 -13.90
CA THR A 66 11.05 1.35 -14.29
C THR A 66 10.49 0.52 -13.13
N GLU A 67 11.34 -0.20 -12.39
CA GLU A 67 10.95 -0.93 -11.18
C GLU A 67 10.39 0.01 -10.12
N HIS A 68 11.15 1.07 -9.79
CA HIS A 68 10.74 2.02 -8.74
C HIS A 68 9.41 2.69 -9.08
N PHE A 69 9.14 2.96 -10.37
CA PHE A 69 7.86 3.48 -10.82
C PHE A 69 6.70 2.50 -10.55
N PHE A 70 6.81 1.26 -10.99
CA PHE A 70 5.73 0.29 -10.81
C PHE A 70 5.46 -0.04 -9.35
N LYS A 71 6.49 -0.09 -8.51
CA LYS A 71 6.35 -0.30 -7.05
C LYS A 71 5.49 0.74 -6.35
N GLN A 72 5.35 1.96 -6.91
CA GLN A 72 4.51 3.00 -6.33
C GLN A 72 3.02 2.80 -6.59
N ILE A 73 2.64 1.93 -7.53
CA ILE A 73 1.27 1.79 -8.00
C ILE A 73 0.50 0.82 -7.09
N ARG A 74 -0.60 1.29 -6.49
CA ARG A 74 -1.49 0.39 -5.73
C ARG A 74 -2.05 -0.70 -6.64
N GLY A 75 -2.00 -1.93 -6.18
CA GLY A 75 -2.38 -3.13 -6.95
C GLY A 75 -1.20 -3.87 -7.55
N VAL A 76 -0.01 -3.25 -7.63
CA VAL A 76 1.25 -3.96 -7.87
C VAL A 76 1.68 -4.62 -6.56
N LEU A 77 1.86 -5.94 -6.59
CA LEU A 77 2.16 -6.76 -5.42
C LEU A 77 3.65 -7.01 -5.25
N ALA A 78 4.37 -7.15 -6.37
CA ALA A 78 5.80 -7.38 -6.39
C ALA A 78 6.41 -6.94 -7.73
N THR A 79 7.69 -6.60 -7.71
CA THR A 79 8.51 -6.36 -8.90
C THR A 79 9.79 -7.18 -8.81
N GLU A 80 10.31 -7.59 -9.97
CA GLU A 80 11.59 -8.26 -10.09
C GLU A 80 12.29 -7.75 -11.35
N VAL A 81 13.51 -7.24 -11.23
CA VAL A 81 14.29 -6.80 -12.39
C VAL A 81 15.11 -7.96 -12.96
N GLY A 82 15.23 -7.99 -14.27
CA GLY A 82 15.92 -9.06 -14.97
C GLY A 82 16.17 -8.75 -16.43
N TYR A 83 16.59 -9.77 -17.15
CA TYR A 83 16.97 -9.74 -18.55
C TYR A 83 16.04 -10.62 -19.36
N ALA A 84 15.32 -10.03 -20.32
CA ALA A 84 14.30 -10.73 -21.09
C ALA A 84 14.60 -10.77 -22.59
N ASN A 85 14.02 -11.78 -23.26
CA ASN A 85 13.96 -11.93 -24.70
C ASN A 85 15.31 -11.84 -25.42
N GLY A 86 16.37 -12.35 -24.77
CA GLY A 86 17.69 -12.49 -25.37
C GLY A 86 17.82 -13.68 -26.32
N ASN A 87 18.99 -13.83 -26.93
CA ASN A 87 19.29 -14.85 -27.92
C ASN A 87 20.00 -16.10 -27.34
N ARG A 88 20.00 -16.26 -26.02
CA ARG A 88 20.65 -17.36 -25.29
C ARG A 88 19.67 -18.03 -24.34
N ASP A 89 19.83 -19.35 -24.18
CA ASP A 89 19.06 -20.16 -23.22
C ASP A 89 19.78 -20.28 -21.86
N LYS A 90 20.68 -19.34 -21.56
CA LYS A 90 21.44 -19.29 -20.31
C LYS A 90 21.43 -17.86 -19.76
N ALA A 91 21.32 -17.75 -18.43
CA ALA A 91 21.39 -16.48 -17.74
C ALA A 91 22.67 -15.70 -18.14
N PRO A 92 22.55 -14.45 -18.61
CA PRO A 92 23.69 -13.58 -18.81
C PRO A 92 24.16 -12.99 -17.48
N THR A 93 25.41 -12.49 -17.46
CA THR A 93 25.80 -11.50 -16.44
C THR A 93 25.47 -10.09 -16.93
N TYR A 94 25.42 -9.12 -16.01
CA TYR A 94 25.19 -7.71 -16.36
C TYR A 94 26.19 -7.18 -17.38
N GLU A 95 27.49 -7.51 -17.22
CA GLU A 95 28.55 -7.11 -18.15
C GLU A 95 28.28 -7.63 -19.57
N GLN A 96 27.86 -8.90 -19.68
CA GLN A 96 27.51 -9.49 -20.98
C GLN A 96 26.31 -8.80 -21.64
N VAL A 97 25.33 -8.35 -20.86
CA VAL A 97 24.18 -7.57 -21.37
C VAL A 97 24.64 -6.20 -21.84
N CYS A 98 25.54 -5.54 -21.10
CA CYS A 98 26.11 -4.23 -21.46
C CYS A 98 26.98 -4.26 -22.73
N GLU A 99 27.64 -5.38 -23.03
CA GLU A 99 28.36 -5.57 -24.29
C GLU A 99 27.43 -5.55 -25.52
N GLY A 100 26.11 -5.69 -25.34
CA GLY A 100 25.12 -5.56 -26.40
C GLY A 100 24.99 -6.77 -27.35
N ASN A 101 25.75 -7.84 -27.13
CA ASN A 101 25.81 -9.04 -28.04
C ASN A 101 24.81 -10.15 -27.62
N THR A 102 24.17 -10.04 -26.46
CA THR A 102 23.23 -11.02 -25.92
C THR A 102 21.78 -10.76 -26.34
N ASN A 103 21.51 -9.58 -26.86
CA ASN A 103 20.18 -9.10 -27.23
C ASN A 103 19.14 -9.22 -26.09
N PHE A 104 19.55 -9.29 -24.83
CA PHE A 104 18.63 -9.19 -23.69
C PHE A 104 18.21 -7.74 -23.49
N ALA A 105 16.91 -7.52 -23.11
CA ALA A 105 16.42 -6.24 -22.63
C ALA A 105 16.42 -6.20 -21.10
N GLU A 106 16.83 -5.09 -20.53
CA GLU A 106 16.52 -4.76 -19.13
C GLU A 106 15.02 -4.69 -18.95
N THR A 107 14.47 -5.51 -18.07
CA THR A 107 13.03 -5.77 -18.00
C THR A 107 12.59 -5.89 -16.55
N VAL A 108 11.42 -5.36 -16.25
CA VAL A 108 10.75 -5.50 -14.95
C VAL A 108 9.58 -6.46 -15.09
N LYS A 109 9.61 -7.55 -14.33
CA LYS A 109 8.44 -8.39 -14.09
C LYS A 109 7.57 -7.69 -13.06
N VAL A 110 6.35 -7.37 -13.42
CA VAL A 110 5.36 -6.73 -12.56
C VAL A 110 4.29 -7.75 -12.21
N THR A 111 4.24 -8.15 -10.93
CA THR A 111 3.18 -9.01 -10.39
C THR A 111 2.09 -8.10 -9.81
N TYR A 112 0.84 -8.29 -10.21
CA TYR A 112 -0.25 -7.41 -9.80
C TYR A 112 -1.52 -8.19 -9.45
N ASN A 113 -2.43 -7.53 -8.72
CA ASN A 113 -3.77 -8.04 -8.45
C ASN A 113 -4.75 -7.44 -9.47
N PRO A 114 -5.31 -8.24 -10.39
CA PRO A 114 -6.21 -7.76 -11.44
C PRO A 114 -7.55 -7.20 -10.91
N GLN A 115 -7.92 -7.50 -9.67
CA GLN A 115 -9.08 -6.90 -9.01
C GLN A 115 -8.82 -5.46 -8.53
N LEU A 116 -7.55 -5.10 -8.33
CA LEU A 116 -7.14 -3.77 -7.87
C LEU A 116 -6.67 -2.88 -9.01
N ILE A 117 -6.01 -3.44 -10.02
CA ILE A 117 -5.54 -2.71 -11.20
C ILE A 117 -5.54 -3.64 -12.41
N ASP A 118 -6.09 -3.19 -13.52
CA ASP A 118 -6.10 -3.94 -14.76
C ASP A 118 -4.84 -3.73 -15.61
N LEU A 119 -4.62 -4.64 -16.57
CA LEU A 119 -3.46 -4.59 -17.47
C LEU A 119 -3.46 -3.33 -18.33
N GLN A 120 -4.63 -2.87 -18.80
CA GLN A 120 -4.73 -1.66 -19.62
C GLN A 120 -4.16 -0.45 -18.86
N LYS A 121 -4.53 -0.30 -17.58
CA LYS A 121 -4.05 0.79 -16.73
C LYS A 121 -2.53 0.72 -16.52
N LEU A 122 -1.98 -0.47 -16.33
CA LEU A 122 -0.52 -0.65 -16.22
C LEU A 122 0.20 -0.25 -17.50
N ILE A 123 -0.35 -0.62 -18.67
CA ILE A 123 0.17 -0.24 -19.99
C ILE A 123 0.11 1.29 -20.19
N ASP A 124 -1.02 1.91 -19.85
CA ASP A 124 -1.18 3.38 -19.96
C ASP A 124 -0.17 4.13 -19.09
N LEU A 125 0.13 3.60 -17.91
CA LEU A 125 1.13 4.15 -17.01
C LEU A 125 2.56 3.92 -17.52
N TYR A 126 2.85 2.76 -18.08
CA TYR A 126 4.12 2.46 -18.72
C TYR A 126 4.44 3.46 -19.84
N PHE A 127 3.46 3.82 -20.67
CA PHE A 127 3.65 4.81 -21.74
C PHE A 127 3.96 6.23 -21.24
N LYS A 128 3.72 6.52 -19.95
CA LYS A 128 4.09 7.83 -19.36
C LYS A 128 5.57 7.95 -19.04
N ILE A 129 6.28 6.84 -18.94
CA ILE A 129 7.68 6.81 -18.49
C ILE A 129 8.68 6.46 -19.59
N ILE A 130 8.20 6.23 -20.82
CA ILE A 130 9.07 5.92 -21.97
C ILE A 130 8.90 6.93 -23.10
N ASP A 131 9.92 7.03 -23.97
CA ASP A 131 9.75 7.52 -25.34
C ASP A 131 9.50 6.33 -26.26
N PRO A 132 8.25 6.11 -26.71
CA PRO A 132 7.89 4.92 -27.48
C PRO A 132 8.41 4.95 -28.91
N THR A 133 9.00 6.08 -29.36
CA THR A 133 9.59 6.25 -30.70
C THR A 133 11.11 6.12 -30.71
N SER A 134 11.73 5.96 -29.55
CA SER A 134 13.19 5.91 -29.39
C SER A 134 13.72 4.49 -29.45
N LEU A 135 14.35 4.11 -30.54
CA LEU A 135 14.95 2.78 -30.73
C LEU A 135 16.22 2.63 -29.90
N ASN A 136 16.28 1.57 -29.08
CA ASN A 136 17.45 1.21 -28.28
C ASN A 136 18.00 2.34 -27.40
N LYS A 137 17.11 3.22 -26.91
CA LYS A 137 17.51 4.36 -26.10
C LYS A 137 16.34 4.87 -25.26
N GLN A 138 16.60 5.15 -23.96
CA GLN A 138 15.70 5.90 -23.09
C GLN A 138 16.50 6.92 -22.27
N GLY A 139 16.12 8.20 -22.35
CA GLY A 139 16.89 9.27 -21.71
C GLY A 139 18.35 9.30 -22.21
N ASN A 140 19.29 9.14 -21.28
CA ASN A 140 20.73 9.08 -21.59
C ASN A 140 21.24 7.67 -21.87
N ASP A 141 20.46 6.64 -21.52
CA ASP A 141 20.84 5.25 -21.66
C ASP A 141 20.74 4.79 -23.12
N ARG A 142 21.81 4.24 -23.68
CA ARG A 142 21.94 3.81 -25.08
C ARG A 142 22.41 2.37 -25.14
N GLY A 143 21.77 1.55 -25.96
CA GLY A 143 22.09 0.15 -26.18
C GLY A 143 20.84 -0.68 -26.38
N THR A 144 20.99 -1.86 -26.97
CA THR A 144 19.86 -2.78 -27.22
C THR A 144 19.16 -3.24 -25.96
N GLN A 145 19.87 -3.24 -24.82
CA GLN A 145 19.31 -3.57 -23.51
C GLN A 145 18.29 -2.52 -23.02
N TYR A 146 18.35 -1.29 -23.50
CA TYR A 146 17.44 -0.19 -23.11
C TYR A 146 16.28 0.02 -24.10
N ARG A 147 16.02 -0.98 -24.97
CA ARG A 147 14.84 -0.93 -25.84
C ARG A 147 13.56 -1.04 -25.05
N THR A 148 12.47 -0.60 -25.65
CA THR A 148 11.14 -0.64 -25.04
C THR A 148 10.37 -1.87 -25.51
N GLY A 149 9.59 -2.48 -24.60
CA GLY A 149 8.78 -3.65 -24.94
C GLY A 149 7.81 -4.05 -23.83
N ILE A 150 6.77 -4.75 -24.25
CA ILE A 150 5.79 -5.41 -23.38
C ILE A 150 5.83 -6.89 -23.76
N TYR A 151 6.23 -7.74 -22.80
CA TYR A 151 6.34 -9.17 -23.04
C TYR A 151 5.29 -9.93 -22.23
N TYR A 152 4.47 -10.69 -22.92
CA TYR A 152 3.33 -11.43 -22.34
C TYR A 152 3.62 -12.93 -22.26
N THR A 153 3.03 -13.60 -21.29
CA THR A 153 3.06 -15.07 -21.15
C THR A 153 1.75 -15.72 -21.55
N ASP A 154 0.65 -14.96 -21.50
CA ASP A 154 -0.66 -15.38 -21.96
C ASP A 154 -0.99 -14.71 -23.31
N ALA A 155 -1.19 -15.54 -24.34
CA ALA A 155 -1.48 -15.05 -25.69
C ALA A 155 -2.82 -14.25 -25.75
N THR A 156 -3.71 -14.42 -24.79
CA THR A 156 -4.98 -13.67 -24.69
C THR A 156 -4.76 -12.19 -24.36
N GLU A 157 -3.61 -11.81 -23.78
CA GLU A 157 -3.25 -10.44 -23.48
C GLU A 157 -2.81 -9.64 -24.72
N LYS A 158 -2.30 -10.35 -25.75
CA LYS A 158 -1.73 -9.71 -26.96
C LYS A 158 -2.68 -8.73 -27.65
N PRO A 159 -3.98 -9.05 -27.90
CA PRO A 159 -4.89 -8.12 -28.57
C PRO A 159 -5.11 -6.82 -27.79
N LEU A 160 -5.11 -6.88 -26.44
CA LEU A 160 -5.23 -5.70 -25.58
C LEU A 160 -3.99 -4.83 -25.69
N ILE A 161 -2.80 -5.44 -25.66
CA ILE A 161 -1.52 -4.73 -25.75
C ILE A 161 -1.41 -4.06 -27.14
N GLU A 162 -1.68 -4.78 -28.22
CA GLU A 162 -1.65 -4.24 -29.58
C GLU A 162 -2.63 -3.10 -29.79
N LYS A 163 -3.86 -3.19 -29.22
CA LYS A 163 -4.82 -2.11 -29.22
C LYS A 163 -4.29 -0.85 -28.52
N ALA A 164 -3.65 -1.01 -27.36
CA ALA A 164 -3.05 0.10 -26.63
C ALA A 164 -1.90 0.77 -27.43
N ILE A 165 -1.05 -0.01 -28.08
CA ILE A 165 0.02 0.48 -28.99
C ILE A 165 -0.60 1.24 -30.17
N HIS A 166 -1.66 0.74 -30.77
CA HIS A 166 -2.34 1.39 -31.89
C HIS A 166 -2.94 2.75 -31.47
N GLN A 167 -3.54 2.79 -30.29
CA GLN A 167 -4.08 4.04 -29.72
C GLN A 167 -2.96 5.03 -29.41
N LEU A 168 -1.82 4.56 -28.88
CA LEU A 168 -0.65 5.40 -28.63
C LEU A 168 -0.09 5.98 -29.94
N ALA A 169 -0.02 5.18 -31.00
CA ALA A 169 0.54 5.59 -32.28
C ALA A 169 -0.16 6.81 -32.89
N SER A 170 -1.46 6.99 -32.62
CA SER A 170 -2.20 8.17 -33.11
C SER A 170 -1.72 9.51 -32.51
N GLN A 171 -0.95 9.47 -31.43
CA GLN A 171 -0.40 10.64 -30.74
C GLN A 171 0.99 11.03 -31.22
N TYR A 172 1.61 10.23 -32.10
CA TYR A 172 2.98 10.41 -32.55
C TYR A 172 3.07 10.49 -34.08
N THR A 173 3.98 11.31 -34.58
CA THR A 173 4.31 11.38 -36.01
C THR A 173 5.39 10.37 -36.42
N LYS A 174 6.18 9.92 -35.45
CA LYS A 174 7.22 8.90 -35.66
C LYS A 174 6.65 7.50 -35.39
N PRO A 175 7.17 6.46 -36.04
CA PRO A 175 6.78 5.09 -35.76
C PRO A 175 6.99 4.71 -34.29
N ILE A 176 6.06 3.95 -33.71
CA ILE A 176 6.25 3.32 -32.41
C ILE A 176 7.18 2.14 -32.58
N VAL A 177 8.20 2.05 -31.71
CA VAL A 177 9.21 0.98 -31.73
C VAL A 177 9.11 0.06 -30.50
N VAL A 178 8.05 0.16 -29.74
CA VAL A 178 7.78 -0.70 -28.58
C VAL A 178 7.52 -2.13 -29.07
N GLU A 179 8.31 -3.08 -28.61
CA GLU A 179 8.11 -4.51 -28.92
C GLU A 179 6.86 -5.04 -28.23
N VAL A 180 6.05 -5.85 -28.94
CA VAL A 180 4.93 -6.63 -28.37
C VAL A 180 5.18 -8.08 -28.74
N LEU A 181 5.78 -8.83 -27.81
CA LEU A 181 6.28 -10.18 -28.08
C LEU A 181 5.90 -11.14 -26.95
N PRO A 182 5.74 -12.44 -27.25
CA PRO A 182 5.70 -13.43 -26.18
C PRO A 182 7.03 -13.42 -25.41
N LEU A 183 6.94 -13.66 -24.10
CA LEU A 183 8.13 -13.87 -23.30
C LEU A 183 8.77 -15.23 -23.68
N ARG A 184 10.00 -15.20 -24.18
CA ARG A 184 10.77 -16.41 -24.52
C ARG A 184 11.62 -16.88 -23.35
N ASN A 185 12.29 -15.95 -22.70
CA ASN A 185 13.12 -16.19 -21.52
C ASN A 185 13.16 -14.94 -20.65
N PHE A 186 13.31 -15.17 -19.34
CA PHE A 186 13.55 -14.13 -18.34
C PHE A 186 14.49 -14.69 -17.28
N TYR A 187 15.58 -13.99 -17.05
CA TYR A 187 16.55 -14.30 -16.01
C TYR A 187 16.62 -13.15 -15.02
N LYS A 188 16.37 -13.46 -13.74
CA LYS A 188 16.49 -12.47 -12.67
C LYS A 188 17.91 -11.87 -12.70
N ALA A 189 17.99 -10.55 -12.63
CA ALA A 189 19.25 -9.83 -12.50
C ALA A 189 19.84 -10.01 -11.09
N GLU A 190 21.10 -9.70 -10.96
CA GLU A 190 21.88 -9.83 -9.73
C GLU A 190 21.21 -9.06 -8.56
N GLU A 191 21.41 -9.52 -7.34
CA GLU A 191 20.70 -9.02 -6.17
C GLU A 191 20.94 -7.53 -5.88
N TYR A 192 22.09 -6.98 -6.30
CA TYR A 192 22.37 -5.56 -6.14
C TYR A 192 21.55 -4.66 -7.05
N HIS A 193 20.95 -5.20 -8.13
CA HIS A 193 20.02 -4.49 -9.00
C HIS A 193 18.58 -4.46 -8.45
N GLN A 194 18.19 -5.45 -7.65
CA GLN A 194 16.83 -5.54 -7.11
C GLN A 194 16.57 -4.39 -6.13
N ALA A 195 15.46 -3.67 -6.31
CA ALA A 195 15.07 -2.53 -5.48
C ALA A 195 16.21 -1.48 -5.34
N TYR A 196 16.94 -1.23 -6.44
CA TYR A 196 18.14 -0.38 -6.41
C TYR A 196 17.88 1.03 -5.87
N LEU A 197 16.82 1.70 -6.33
CA LEU A 197 16.50 3.07 -5.89
C LEU A 197 15.93 3.13 -4.47
N ASP A 198 15.41 2.03 -3.93
CA ASP A 198 15.02 1.98 -2.51
C ASP A 198 16.26 1.92 -1.61
N LYS A 199 17.30 1.18 -2.05
CA LYS A 199 18.60 1.07 -1.36
C LYS A 199 19.47 2.31 -1.58
N ASN A 200 19.30 2.99 -2.72
CA ASN A 200 20.08 4.15 -3.17
C ASN A 200 19.17 5.29 -3.63
N PRO A 201 18.52 6.05 -2.72
CA PRO A 201 17.52 7.08 -3.08
C PRO A 201 18.06 8.21 -3.96
N ASN A 202 19.38 8.44 -3.96
CA ASN A 202 20.07 9.42 -4.81
C ASN A 202 20.74 8.77 -6.04
N GLY A 203 20.45 7.51 -6.31
CA GLY A 203 20.99 6.78 -7.46
C GLY A 203 20.51 7.36 -8.78
N TYR A 204 21.22 6.97 -9.86
CA TYR A 204 20.84 7.38 -11.21
C TYR A 204 19.43 6.90 -11.58
N CYS A 205 18.60 7.79 -12.12
CA CYS A 205 17.29 7.48 -12.66
C CYS A 205 16.98 8.39 -13.86
N HIS A 206 16.52 7.79 -14.96
CA HIS A 206 16.08 8.54 -16.16
C HIS A 206 14.62 9.01 -16.03
N ILE A 207 13.85 8.50 -15.06
CA ILE A 207 12.46 8.87 -14.81
C ILE A 207 12.41 10.02 -13.80
N SER A 208 11.64 11.04 -14.08
CA SER A 208 11.55 12.22 -13.21
C SER A 208 10.76 11.91 -11.92
N PRO A 209 11.05 12.60 -10.80
CA PRO A 209 10.30 12.45 -9.54
C PRO A 209 8.79 12.69 -9.67
N ALA A 210 8.38 13.57 -10.62
CA ALA A 210 6.98 13.84 -10.91
C ALA A 210 6.22 12.58 -11.40
N MET A 211 6.91 11.66 -12.10
CA MET A 211 6.30 10.41 -12.55
C MET A 211 6.08 9.44 -11.39
N PHE A 212 6.91 9.44 -10.37
CA PHE A 212 6.69 8.63 -9.17
C PHE A 212 5.47 9.16 -8.38
N GLU A 213 5.28 10.48 -8.32
CA GLU A 213 4.05 11.06 -7.75
C GLU A 213 2.82 10.69 -8.57
N LEU A 214 2.93 10.70 -9.90
CA LEU A 214 1.86 10.24 -10.77
C LEU A 214 1.52 8.77 -10.49
N ALA A 215 2.52 7.90 -10.35
CA ALA A 215 2.33 6.48 -10.04
C ALA A 215 1.57 6.27 -8.71
N ARG A 216 1.97 6.97 -7.65
CA ARG A 216 1.30 6.91 -6.33
C ARG A 216 -0.18 7.31 -6.40
N LYS A 217 -0.52 8.25 -7.27
CA LYS A 217 -1.88 8.79 -7.45
C LYS A 217 -2.68 8.08 -8.55
N ALA A 218 -2.06 7.20 -9.33
CA ALA A 218 -2.67 6.63 -10.52
C ALA A 218 -3.81 5.64 -10.22
N ASN A 219 -3.72 4.95 -9.08
CA ASN A 219 -4.71 4.00 -8.64
C ASN A 219 -5.00 4.21 -7.13
N PRO A 220 -5.69 5.29 -6.76
CA PRO A 220 -5.98 5.59 -5.36
C PRO A 220 -6.86 4.51 -4.75
N VAL A 221 -6.79 4.36 -3.43
CA VAL A 221 -7.77 3.53 -2.71
C VAL A 221 -9.15 4.11 -3.00
N PRO A 222 -10.11 3.32 -3.49
CA PRO A 222 -11.48 3.79 -3.61
C PRO A 222 -11.97 4.21 -2.23
N THR A 223 -12.23 5.49 -2.03
CA THR A 223 -12.76 5.97 -0.77
C THR A 223 -14.28 5.92 -0.85
N LYS A 224 -14.90 5.29 0.14
CA LYS A 224 -16.34 5.36 0.40
C LYS A 224 -16.78 6.82 0.57
N TYR A 225 -15.85 7.65 0.99
CA TYR A 225 -16.02 9.06 1.32
C TYR A 225 -15.40 9.94 0.25
N LYS A 226 -16.09 11.00 -0.13
CA LYS A 226 -15.63 11.95 -1.17
C LYS A 226 -16.01 13.36 -0.76
N ARG A 227 -15.07 14.31 -0.93
CA ARG A 227 -15.39 15.72 -0.76
C ARG A 227 -16.39 16.17 -1.84
N PRO A 228 -17.55 16.73 -1.48
CA PRO A 228 -18.46 17.35 -2.42
C PRO A 228 -17.82 18.58 -3.12
N ALA A 229 -18.37 18.98 -4.25
CA ALA A 229 -17.99 20.24 -4.88
C ALA A 229 -18.35 21.43 -3.97
N GLU A 230 -17.62 22.54 -4.11
CA GLU A 230 -17.80 23.74 -3.31
C GLU A 230 -19.27 24.26 -3.32
N SER A 231 -19.91 24.23 -4.47
CA SER A 231 -21.33 24.63 -4.60
C SER A 231 -22.30 23.70 -3.87
N GLU A 232 -21.92 22.45 -3.63
CA GLU A 232 -22.69 21.46 -2.86
C GLU A 232 -22.44 21.64 -1.37
N LEU A 233 -21.19 21.89 -0.94
CA LEU A 233 -20.85 22.18 0.44
C LEU A 233 -21.65 23.39 0.97
N ARG A 234 -21.79 24.44 0.18
CA ARG A 234 -22.62 25.62 0.55
C ARG A 234 -24.10 25.30 0.73
N LYS A 235 -24.59 24.22 0.16
CA LYS A 235 -26.00 23.80 0.32
C LYS A 235 -26.17 22.80 1.46
N LEU A 236 -25.15 21.98 1.73
CA LEU A 236 -25.19 20.91 2.72
C LEU A 236 -24.87 21.41 4.13
N LEU A 237 -23.99 22.40 4.25
CA LEU A 237 -23.49 22.89 5.52
C LEU A 237 -24.31 24.11 5.99
N THR A 238 -24.50 24.22 7.31
CA THR A 238 -24.99 25.47 7.92
C THR A 238 -23.95 26.58 7.73
N PRO A 239 -24.31 27.86 7.87
CA PRO A 239 -23.34 28.95 7.79
C PRO A 239 -22.15 28.78 8.75
N GLU A 240 -22.39 28.30 9.98
CA GLU A 240 -21.36 28.05 10.99
C GLU A 240 -20.45 26.87 10.58
N GLN A 241 -21.04 25.74 10.17
CA GLN A 241 -20.27 24.59 9.67
C GLN A 241 -19.41 24.96 8.46
N TYR A 242 -19.94 25.77 7.54
CA TYR A 242 -19.19 26.25 6.40
C TYR A 242 -18.04 27.17 6.83
N ALA A 243 -18.30 28.17 7.67
CA ALA A 243 -17.27 29.06 8.18
C ALA A 243 -16.14 28.32 8.91
N VAL A 244 -16.50 27.34 9.75
CA VAL A 244 -15.52 26.52 10.48
C VAL A 244 -14.72 25.67 9.49
N THR A 245 -15.37 24.87 8.65
CA THR A 245 -14.67 23.86 7.83
C THR A 245 -13.93 24.46 6.64
N GLN A 246 -14.44 25.51 6.02
CA GLN A 246 -13.91 26.10 4.76
C GLN A 246 -13.14 27.39 4.97
N GLU A 247 -13.49 28.20 5.99
CA GLU A 247 -12.90 29.51 6.25
C GLU A 247 -12.04 29.53 7.52
N SER A 248 -11.82 28.35 8.14
CA SER A 248 -11.01 28.16 9.36
C SER A 248 -11.47 28.99 10.55
N ALA A 249 -12.80 29.24 10.66
CA ALA A 249 -13.39 29.86 11.84
C ALA A 249 -13.39 28.92 13.03
N THR A 250 -13.64 29.46 14.23
CA THR A 250 -13.78 28.71 15.48
C THR A 250 -15.13 29.00 16.09
N GLU A 251 -15.89 27.95 16.42
CA GLU A 251 -17.17 28.07 17.15
C GLU A 251 -16.97 28.47 18.62
N ARG A 252 -18.04 28.80 19.31
CA ARG A 252 -17.96 29.26 20.71
C ARG A 252 -17.71 28.12 21.69
N PRO A 253 -16.79 28.29 22.67
CA PRO A 253 -16.56 27.29 23.70
C PRO A 253 -17.82 27.10 24.59
N PHE A 254 -18.05 25.86 25.02
CA PHE A 254 -19.17 25.44 25.90
C PHE A 254 -20.58 25.70 25.32
N ALA A 255 -20.65 26.18 24.06
CA ALA A 255 -21.89 26.46 23.34
C ALA A 255 -21.96 25.72 21.98
N ASN A 256 -21.21 24.65 21.84
CA ASN A 256 -21.19 23.79 20.67
C ASN A 256 -21.75 22.40 20.99
N GLU A 257 -22.07 21.62 19.95
CA GLU A 257 -22.91 20.43 20.08
C GLU A 257 -22.25 19.28 20.86
N TYR A 258 -20.92 19.08 20.71
CA TYR A 258 -20.25 17.87 21.19
C TYR A 258 -19.25 18.10 22.32
N TRP A 259 -19.14 19.29 22.91
CA TRP A 259 -18.21 19.53 24.01
C TRP A 259 -18.44 18.59 25.19
N ASN A 260 -19.73 18.27 25.48
CA ASN A 260 -20.18 17.39 26.58
C ASN A 260 -20.88 16.10 26.08
N GLU A 261 -20.66 15.67 24.83
CA GLU A 261 -21.19 14.42 24.29
C GLU A 261 -20.26 13.25 24.67
N TYR A 262 -20.74 12.31 25.49
CA TYR A 262 -19.96 11.16 25.98
C TYR A 262 -20.60 9.81 25.69
N ARG A 263 -21.67 9.74 24.88
CA ARG A 263 -22.19 8.45 24.40
C ARG A 263 -21.16 7.71 23.54
N GLU A 264 -21.23 6.38 23.55
CA GLU A 264 -20.39 5.56 22.65
C GLU A 264 -20.77 5.80 21.18
N GLY A 265 -19.77 6.00 20.35
CA GLY A 265 -19.96 6.24 18.93
C GLY A 265 -18.69 6.75 18.23
N ILE A 266 -18.86 7.20 17.01
CA ILE A 266 -17.80 7.78 16.20
C ILE A 266 -18.12 9.21 15.79
N TYR A 267 -17.09 9.98 15.53
CA TYR A 267 -17.15 11.33 15.00
C TYR A 267 -16.60 11.33 13.57
N VAL A 268 -17.44 11.73 12.62
CA VAL A 268 -17.10 11.74 11.20
C VAL A 268 -16.94 13.18 10.70
N ASP A 269 -16.13 13.39 9.67
CA ASP A 269 -16.03 14.66 8.95
C ASP A 269 -17.40 15.06 8.41
N ILE A 270 -17.90 16.24 8.79
CA ILE A 270 -19.21 16.75 8.37
C ILE A 270 -19.31 16.92 6.85
N THR A 271 -18.18 17.13 6.17
CA THR A 271 -18.14 17.38 4.71
C THR A 271 -18.14 16.10 3.89
N THR A 272 -17.49 15.03 4.37
CA THR A 272 -17.27 13.79 3.62
C THR A 272 -17.95 12.57 4.22
N GLY A 273 -18.25 12.60 5.52
CA GLY A 273 -18.70 11.45 6.30
C GLY A 273 -17.56 10.50 6.69
N GLU A 274 -16.27 10.83 6.43
CA GLU A 274 -15.14 9.98 6.78
C GLU A 274 -14.95 9.90 8.30
N PRO A 275 -14.86 8.70 8.92
CA PRO A 275 -14.62 8.56 10.35
C PRO A 275 -13.25 9.10 10.77
N LEU A 276 -13.24 10.04 11.72
CA LEU A 276 -12.03 10.72 12.18
C LEU A 276 -11.64 10.34 13.61
N PHE A 277 -12.61 10.30 14.53
CA PHE A 277 -12.37 10.05 15.95
C PHE A 277 -13.41 9.07 16.52
N VAL A 278 -13.05 8.42 17.64
CA VAL A 278 -13.96 7.55 18.41
C VAL A 278 -14.18 8.10 19.82
N SER A 279 -15.33 7.81 20.38
CA SER A 279 -15.71 8.27 21.73
C SER A 279 -14.79 7.72 22.82
N THR A 280 -14.18 6.54 22.62
CA THR A 280 -13.24 5.94 23.58
C THR A 280 -11.93 6.72 23.72
N ASP A 281 -11.57 7.54 22.72
CA ASP A 281 -10.40 8.41 22.73
C ASP A 281 -10.74 9.86 23.14
N LYS A 282 -12.03 10.16 23.38
CA LYS A 282 -12.50 11.46 23.88
C LYS A 282 -12.30 11.57 25.38
N PHE A 283 -11.88 12.73 25.84
CA PHE A 283 -11.70 13.03 27.26
C PHE A 283 -12.16 14.45 27.62
N GLU A 284 -12.45 14.68 28.90
CA GLU A 284 -12.80 15.99 29.40
C GLU A 284 -11.54 16.84 29.58
N SER A 285 -11.41 17.89 28.79
CA SER A 285 -10.26 18.80 28.84
C SER A 285 -10.56 20.13 29.51
N GLY A 286 -11.83 20.44 29.76
CA GLY A 286 -12.26 21.72 30.31
C GLY A 286 -12.12 22.92 29.37
N CYS A 287 -11.73 22.72 28.09
CA CYS A 287 -11.52 23.81 27.14
C CYS A 287 -12.79 24.31 26.44
N GLY A 288 -13.89 23.56 26.55
CA GLY A 288 -15.19 23.93 25.96
C GLY A 288 -15.41 23.44 24.53
N TRP A 289 -14.52 22.58 24.00
CA TRP A 289 -14.64 21.88 22.72
C TRP A 289 -14.39 20.39 22.92
N PRO A 290 -14.92 19.51 22.02
CA PRO A 290 -14.58 18.10 22.06
C PRO A 290 -13.07 17.89 21.91
N SER A 291 -12.51 17.10 22.82
CA SER A 291 -11.08 16.84 22.91
C SER A 291 -10.78 15.36 22.83
N PHE A 292 -9.86 14.97 21.93
CA PHE A 292 -9.49 13.59 21.70
C PHE A 292 -7.97 13.39 21.90
N SER A 293 -7.58 12.22 22.39
CA SER A 293 -6.16 11.87 22.57
C SER A 293 -5.48 11.52 21.25
N LYS A 294 -6.24 10.99 20.29
CA LYS A 294 -5.75 10.61 18.96
C LYS A 294 -6.88 10.52 17.94
N PRO A 295 -6.62 10.64 16.64
CA PRO A 295 -7.54 10.23 15.57
C PRO A 295 -7.55 8.70 15.42
N ILE A 296 -8.57 8.15 14.75
CA ILE A 296 -8.64 6.72 14.35
C ILE A 296 -7.36 6.29 13.62
N SER A 297 -6.86 7.15 12.75
CA SER A 297 -5.58 6.98 12.07
C SER A 297 -4.97 8.35 11.76
N LYS A 298 -3.66 8.51 11.93
CA LYS A 298 -2.94 9.73 11.53
C LYS A 298 -3.04 10.05 10.03
N LYS A 299 -3.36 9.06 9.19
CA LYS A 299 -3.56 9.26 7.74
C LYS A 299 -4.86 10.00 7.40
N LEU A 300 -5.81 10.08 8.34
CA LEU A 300 -7.10 10.75 8.15
C LEU A 300 -7.02 12.26 8.40
N ILE A 301 -5.93 12.73 8.98
CA ILE A 301 -5.71 14.13 9.29
C ILE A 301 -4.41 14.64 8.68
N THR A 302 -4.37 15.94 8.42
CA THR A 302 -3.18 16.68 8.00
C THR A 302 -2.92 17.78 9.00
N GLU A 303 -1.68 17.92 9.44
CA GLU A 303 -1.24 18.95 10.38
C GLU A 303 -0.50 20.06 9.61
N LYS A 304 -0.84 21.32 9.88
CA LYS A 304 -0.22 22.50 9.27
C LYS A 304 0.13 23.53 10.35
N THR A 305 1.22 24.26 10.15
CA THR A 305 1.54 25.37 11.05
C THR A 305 0.55 26.51 10.81
N ASP A 306 -0.11 26.96 11.87
CA ASP A 306 -1.00 28.12 11.92
C ASP A 306 -0.34 29.25 12.70
N THR A 307 -0.12 30.38 12.04
CA THR A 307 0.47 31.60 12.63
C THR A 307 -0.54 32.71 12.82
N SER A 308 -1.83 32.44 12.67
CA SER A 308 -2.90 33.42 12.86
C SER A 308 -3.04 33.85 14.32
N HIS A 309 -3.73 34.96 14.55
CA HIS A 309 -4.01 35.51 15.88
C HIS A 309 -2.76 35.75 16.76
N GLN A 310 -1.60 36.02 16.15
CA GLN A 310 -0.31 36.23 16.84
C GLN A 310 0.15 35.02 17.70
N MET A 311 -0.33 33.81 17.35
CA MET A 311 0.03 32.54 17.99
C MET A 311 0.68 31.64 16.97
N VAL A 312 1.50 30.68 17.46
CA VAL A 312 2.01 29.57 16.63
C VAL A 312 1.35 28.30 17.14
N ARG A 313 0.49 27.70 16.33
CA ARG A 313 -0.28 26.49 16.68
C ARG A 313 -0.15 25.46 15.56
N THR A 314 -0.57 24.24 15.83
CA THR A 314 -0.68 23.20 14.80
C THR A 314 -2.15 23.01 14.45
N GLU A 315 -2.56 23.51 13.27
CA GLU A 315 -3.88 23.29 12.70
C GLU A 315 -4.04 21.82 12.31
N VAL A 316 -5.22 21.26 12.57
CA VAL A 316 -5.64 19.92 12.15
C VAL A 316 -6.75 20.06 11.11
N ARG A 317 -6.54 19.41 9.95
CA ARG A 317 -7.52 19.35 8.87
C ARG A 317 -7.81 17.88 8.51
N SER A 318 -9.00 17.56 8.04
CA SER A 318 -9.26 16.24 7.44
C SER A 318 -8.48 16.07 6.13
N THR A 319 -7.87 14.91 5.92
CA THR A 319 -7.04 14.68 4.73
C THR A 319 -7.88 14.65 3.45
N LEU A 320 -9.03 14.00 3.48
CA LEU A 320 -9.90 13.84 2.31
C LEU A 320 -10.78 15.06 2.07
N GLY A 321 -11.37 15.61 3.14
CA GLY A 321 -12.28 16.75 3.08
C GLY A 321 -11.58 18.10 2.93
N ASP A 322 -10.28 18.18 3.29
CA ASP A 322 -9.53 19.42 3.52
C ASP A 322 -10.33 20.42 4.39
N ALA A 323 -11.13 19.89 5.32
CA ALA A 323 -11.92 20.66 6.24
C ALA A 323 -11.08 21.05 7.46
N HIS A 324 -11.11 22.32 7.84
CA HIS A 324 -10.53 22.73 9.12
C HIS A 324 -11.28 22.04 10.27
N LEU A 325 -10.57 21.30 11.11
CA LEU A 325 -11.13 20.60 12.25
C LEU A 325 -10.91 21.35 13.57
N GLY A 326 -9.74 21.92 13.74
CA GLY A 326 -9.28 22.55 14.98
C GLY A 326 -7.76 22.55 15.08
N HIS A 327 -7.24 22.32 16.27
CA HIS A 327 -5.80 22.34 16.56
C HIS A 327 -5.38 21.19 17.47
N VAL A 328 -4.12 20.79 17.39
CA VAL A 328 -3.51 19.83 18.32
C VAL A 328 -2.52 20.52 19.23
N PHE A 329 -2.53 20.13 20.51
CA PHE A 329 -1.72 20.66 21.60
C PHE A 329 -0.99 19.54 22.33
N ASN A 330 0.11 19.88 23.03
CA ASN A 330 0.97 18.94 23.78
C ASN A 330 0.60 18.91 25.28
N ASP A 331 -0.63 19.30 25.64
CA ASP A 331 -1.12 19.41 27.00
C ASP A 331 -2.21 18.37 27.33
N GLY A 332 -2.28 17.31 26.53
CA GLY A 332 -3.18 16.18 26.78
C GLY A 332 -2.72 15.26 27.91
N PRO A 333 -3.56 14.29 28.33
CA PRO A 333 -3.22 13.31 29.35
C PRO A 333 -2.00 12.49 28.97
N LYS A 334 -1.00 12.43 29.83
CA LYS A 334 0.28 11.72 29.56
C LYS A 334 0.07 10.24 29.35
N GLU A 335 -0.85 9.64 30.09
CA GLU A 335 -1.26 8.24 30.01
C GLU A 335 -1.92 7.89 28.66
N LEU A 336 -2.46 8.89 27.92
CA LEU A 336 -3.06 8.74 26.61
C LEU A 336 -2.13 9.24 25.46
N GLY A 337 -0.85 9.48 25.75
CA GLY A 337 0.14 9.89 24.75
C GLY A 337 0.44 11.40 24.74
N GLY A 338 -0.15 12.20 25.64
CA GLY A 338 0.21 13.60 25.86
C GLY A 338 -0.33 14.61 24.85
N LEU A 339 -1.08 14.17 23.84
CA LEU A 339 -1.68 15.03 22.81
C LEU A 339 -3.16 15.34 23.14
N ARG A 340 -3.59 16.53 22.79
CA ARG A 340 -4.98 16.97 22.83
C ARG A 340 -5.38 17.55 21.47
N TYR A 341 -6.19 16.79 20.74
CA TYR A 341 -6.86 17.25 19.53
C TYR A 341 -8.11 17.99 19.94
N CYS A 342 -8.08 19.32 19.92
CA CYS A 342 -9.19 20.22 20.25
C CYS A 342 -9.94 20.55 18.97
N ILE A 343 -11.11 19.95 18.79
CA ILE A 343 -11.82 19.90 17.51
C ILE A 343 -13.13 20.66 17.61
N ASN A 344 -13.49 21.43 16.57
CA ASN A 344 -14.78 22.10 16.48
C ASN A 344 -15.91 21.07 16.27
N SER A 345 -16.97 21.14 17.04
CA SER A 345 -18.17 20.33 16.83
C SER A 345 -18.78 20.56 15.45
N ALA A 346 -18.76 21.81 14.96
CA ALA A 346 -19.28 22.19 13.65
C ALA A 346 -18.53 21.50 12.48
N SER A 347 -17.32 20.99 12.70
CA SER A 347 -16.58 20.20 11.70
C SER A 347 -16.89 18.71 11.73
N LEU A 348 -17.68 18.27 12.70
CA LEU A 348 -17.97 16.87 12.97
C LEU A 348 -19.46 16.56 12.85
N ARG A 349 -19.76 15.28 12.62
CA ARG A 349 -21.08 14.67 12.87
C ARG A 349 -20.87 13.45 13.76
N PHE A 350 -21.58 13.39 14.87
CA PHE A 350 -21.54 12.25 15.77
C PHE A 350 -22.52 11.16 15.31
N ILE A 351 -22.06 9.92 15.28
CA ILE A 351 -22.85 8.72 14.99
C ILE A 351 -22.86 7.87 16.26
N PRO A 352 -23.97 7.80 17.00
CA PRO A 352 -24.05 6.94 18.17
C PRO A 352 -23.97 5.47 17.80
N LYS A 353 -23.41 4.65 18.69
CA LYS A 353 -23.14 3.21 18.51
C LYS A 353 -24.32 2.43 17.93
N GLU A 354 -25.51 2.69 18.44
CA GLU A 354 -26.76 2.04 18.00
C GLU A 354 -27.14 2.32 16.54
N ASN A 355 -26.62 3.42 15.97
CA ASN A 355 -26.87 3.82 14.59
C ASN A 355 -25.76 3.44 13.62
N MET A 356 -24.58 3.02 14.12
CA MET A 356 -23.40 2.80 13.29
C MET A 356 -23.61 1.76 12.18
N GLU A 357 -24.25 0.64 12.48
CA GLU A 357 -24.55 -0.38 11.45
C GLU A 357 -25.51 0.16 10.39
N LYS A 358 -26.60 0.79 10.83
CA LYS A 358 -27.64 1.35 9.95
C LYS A 358 -27.08 2.43 9.03
N GLU A 359 -26.16 3.25 9.53
CA GLU A 359 -25.52 4.32 8.76
C GLU A 359 -24.27 3.87 7.99
N GLY A 360 -23.97 2.56 8.02
CA GLY A 360 -22.87 1.96 7.26
C GLY A 360 -21.50 2.12 7.89
N TYR A 361 -21.43 2.30 9.21
CA TYR A 361 -20.19 2.40 10.01
C TYR A 361 -19.96 1.20 10.91
N GLY A 362 -20.65 0.06 10.67
CA GLY A 362 -20.57 -1.13 11.50
C GLY A 362 -19.15 -1.67 11.68
N GLU A 363 -18.31 -1.55 10.67
CA GLU A 363 -16.88 -1.96 10.71
C GLU A 363 -16.06 -1.26 11.81
N TYR A 364 -16.51 -0.10 12.29
CA TYR A 364 -15.85 0.68 13.35
C TYR A 364 -16.35 0.34 14.77
N LEU A 365 -17.36 -0.52 14.93
CA LEU A 365 -17.83 -0.97 16.25
C LEU A 365 -16.75 -1.63 17.09
N LYS A 366 -15.81 -2.31 16.43
CA LYS A 366 -14.64 -2.91 17.09
C LYS A 366 -13.76 -1.90 17.82
N LEU A 367 -13.76 -0.62 17.41
CA LEU A 367 -12.96 0.44 18.04
C LEU A 367 -13.59 0.98 19.33
N LEU A 368 -14.86 0.67 19.59
CA LEU A 368 -15.56 1.07 20.82
C LEU A 368 -15.38 0.06 21.96
N LYS A 369 -14.82 -1.11 21.69
CA LYS A 369 -14.48 -2.07 22.74
C LYS A 369 -13.18 -1.59 23.41
N LYS A 370 -13.21 -1.26 24.69
CA LYS A 370 -11.98 -1.15 25.49
C LYS A 370 -11.48 -2.57 25.73
N GLU A 371 -10.24 -2.86 25.34
CA GLU A 371 -9.52 -4.06 25.79
C GLU A 371 -9.30 -4.03 27.28
#